data_46dc58997264f8963a91667cabbc53d4
#
_entry.id   46dc58997264f8963a91667cabbc53d4
#
_cell.length_a   1.000
_cell.length_b   1.000
_cell.length_c   1.000
_cell.angle_alpha   90.00
_cell.angle_beta   90.00
_cell.angle_gamma   90.00
#
_symmetry.space_group_name_H-M   'P 1'
#
loop_
_entity.id
_entity.type
_entity.pdbx_description
1 polymer ?
#
loop_
_entity_poly.entity_id
_entity_poly.type
_entity_poly.pdbx_seq_one_letter_code
_entity_poly.pdbx_strand_id
1 'polypeptide(L)'
;MCSSDLGNTMEGCPVKFALGLVSGKWKLRILWELNQQEVIRFNELQRRLEGISSVMLSKSLEELERARLVHREQYPEIPPRVEYSLTALGRSIDPYLRALGEWGMQAYEAIQAG
;
A
#
# COMPACT_ATOMS: atom_id res chain seq x y z
N MET A 1 -12.82 -13.37 14.04
CA MET A 1 -12.38 -14.66 13.54
C MET A 1 -12.76 -14.83 12.08
N CYS A 2 -11.88 -15.44 11.31
CA CYS A 2 -12.12 -15.60 9.88
C CYS A 2 -13.11 -16.72 9.61
N SER A 3 -14.01 -16.46 8.67
CA SER A 3 -14.96 -17.47 8.22
C SER A 3 -14.38 -18.24 7.06
N SER A 4 -14.55 -19.54 7.04
CA SER A 4 -14.10 -20.34 5.93
C SER A 4 -15.13 -20.41 4.80
N ASP A 5 -16.26 -19.72 4.94
CA ASP A 5 -17.38 -19.86 4.04
C ASP A 5 -17.54 -18.70 3.06
N LEU A 6 -16.47 -18.00 2.75
CA LEU A 6 -16.56 -16.77 1.99
C LEU A 6 -16.47 -16.97 0.49
N GLY A 7 -16.79 -18.13 0.02
CA GLY A 7 -16.80 -18.38 -1.39
C GLY A 7 -15.46 -18.87 -1.91
N ASN A 8 -15.48 -19.26 -3.16
CA ASN A 8 -14.35 -19.97 -3.75
C ASN A 8 -13.16 -19.10 -4.07
N THR A 9 -13.40 -17.79 -4.30
CA THR A 9 -12.35 -16.91 -4.78
C THR A 9 -11.43 -16.43 -3.68
N MET A 10 -11.90 -16.40 -2.44
CA MET A 10 -11.09 -15.94 -1.32
C MET A 10 -10.49 -17.05 -0.49
N GLU A 11 -10.91 -18.26 -0.71
CA GLU A 11 -10.42 -19.44 0.00
C GLU A 11 -10.42 -19.24 1.51
N GLY A 12 -11.50 -18.70 2.05
CA GLY A 12 -11.68 -18.59 3.48
C GLY A 12 -11.61 -17.19 4.01
N CYS A 13 -10.63 -16.91 4.81
CA CYS A 13 -10.58 -15.71 5.64
C CYS A 13 -10.36 -14.41 4.85
N PRO A 14 -11.26 -13.43 4.97
CA PRO A 14 -11.06 -12.15 4.29
C PRO A 14 -9.84 -11.40 4.82
N VAL A 15 -9.48 -11.57 6.08
CA VAL A 15 -8.28 -10.94 6.61
C VAL A 15 -7.04 -11.54 5.96
N LYS A 16 -7.02 -12.86 5.77
CA LYS A 16 -5.91 -13.51 5.11
C LYS A 16 -5.77 -13.03 3.67
N PHE A 17 -6.88 -12.90 2.96
CA PHE A 17 -6.86 -12.40 1.59
C PHE A 17 -6.34 -10.97 1.55
N ALA A 18 -6.85 -10.11 2.42
CA ALA A 18 -6.42 -8.71 2.47
C ALA A 18 -4.93 -8.59 2.77
N LEU A 19 -4.45 -9.37 3.74
CA LEU A 19 -3.03 -9.36 4.08
C LEU A 19 -2.18 -9.80 2.89
N GLY A 20 -2.67 -10.76 2.10
CA GLY A 20 -1.95 -11.19 0.92
C GLY A 20 -1.77 -10.09 -0.12
N LEU A 21 -2.71 -9.16 -0.19
CA LEU A 21 -2.60 -8.04 -1.11
C LEU A 21 -1.57 -7.01 -0.67
N VAL A 22 -1.36 -6.87 0.63
CA VAL A 22 -0.55 -5.78 1.17
C VAL A 22 0.57 -6.27 2.09
N SER A 23 0.85 -7.56 2.08
CA SER A 23 1.86 -8.13 2.96
C SER A 23 3.26 -7.62 2.60
N GLY A 24 4.13 -7.60 3.61
CA GLY A 24 5.46 -7.09 3.46
C GLY A 24 5.64 -5.77 4.19
N LYS A 25 6.88 -5.39 4.33
CA LYS A 25 7.22 -4.21 5.13
C LYS A 25 6.76 -2.90 4.49
N TRP A 26 6.68 -2.86 3.16
CA TRP A 26 6.59 -1.59 2.45
C TRP A 26 5.24 -1.28 1.83
N LYS A 27 4.43 -2.30 1.50
CA LYS A 27 3.24 -2.06 0.70
C LYS A 27 2.22 -1.13 1.35
N LEU A 28 1.90 -1.35 2.63
CA LEU A 28 0.96 -0.46 3.31
C LEU A 28 1.51 0.96 3.42
N ARG A 29 2.82 1.09 3.61
CA ARG A 29 3.43 2.42 3.67
C ARG A 29 3.37 3.11 2.32
N ILE A 30 3.56 2.36 1.24
CA ILE A 30 3.42 2.91 -0.11
C ILE A 30 2.00 3.40 -0.34
N LEU A 31 1.01 2.57 0.02
CA LEU A 31 -0.38 2.95 -0.12
C LEU A 31 -0.70 4.20 0.69
N TRP A 32 -0.16 4.29 1.89
CA TRP A 32 -0.36 5.47 2.73
C TRP A 32 0.18 6.72 2.07
N GLU A 33 1.40 6.67 1.52
CA GLU A 33 1.98 7.84 0.86
C GLU A 33 1.19 8.23 -0.39
N LEU A 34 0.77 7.24 -1.19
CA LEU A 34 -0.03 7.52 -2.37
C LEU A 34 -1.42 8.03 -2.02
N ASN A 35 -1.90 7.72 -0.82
CA ASN A 35 -3.19 8.22 -0.36
C ASN A 35 -3.15 9.70 0.02
N GLN A 36 -1.96 10.24 0.27
CA GLN A 36 -1.80 11.63 0.66
C GLN A 36 -1.83 12.58 -0.52
N GLN A 37 -1.51 12.09 -1.70
CA GLN A 37 -1.44 12.91 -2.90
C GLN A 37 -2.07 12.18 -4.07
N GLU A 38 -2.46 12.96 -5.09
CA GLU A 38 -3.07 12.37 -6.26
C GLU A 38 -2.09 11.56 -7.07
N VAL A 39 -0.88 12.09 -7.22
CA VAL A 39 0.17 11.48 -8.05
C VAL A 39 1.51 11.68 -7.37
N ILE A 40 2.34 10.65 -7.35
CA ILE A 40 3.71 10.75 -6.83
C ILE A 40 4.66 10.08 -7.83
N ARG A 41 5.77 10.74 -8.12
CA ARG A 41 6.80 10.17 -8.97
C ARG A 41 7.65 9.18 -8.19
N PHE A 42 8.27 8.26 -8.91
CA PHE A 42 9.08 7.20 -8.31
C PHE A 42 10.12 7.73 -7.32
N ASN A 43 10.89 8.73 -7.76
CA ASN A 43 11.98 9.25 -6.92
C ASN A 43 11.46 9.94 -5.68
N GLU A 44 10.34 10.63 -5.81
CA GLU A 44 9.72 11.29 -4.65
C GLU A 44 9.20 10.26 -3.67
N LEU A 45 8.57 9.21 -4.18
CA LEU A 45 8.06 8.13 -3.33
C LEU A 45 9.20 7.46 -2.59
N GLN A 46 10.32 7.22 -3.28
CA GLN A 46 11.48 6.61 -2.65
C GLN A 46 12.01 7.46 -1.50
N ARG A 47 12.05 8.77 -1.70
CA ARG A 47 12.52 9.67 -0.64
C ARG A 47 11.61 9.62 0.59
N ARG A 48 10.29 9.55 0.36
CA ARG A 48 9.33 9.50 1.46
C ARG A 48 9.40 8.22 2.25
N LEU A 49 9.83 7.14 1.61
CA LEU A 49 9.94 5.84 2.25
C LEU A 49 11.39 5.58 2.64
N GLU A 50 11.86 6.33 3.60
CA GLU A 50 13.26 6.27 4.02
C GLU A 50 13.75 4.84 4.18
N GLY A 51 14.86 4.53 3.54
CA GLY A 51 15.51 3.24 3.68
C GLY A 51 15.13 2.20 2.64
N ILE A 52 14.17 2.50 1.76
CA ILE A 52 13.80 1.54 0.74
C ILE A 52 14.74 1.65 -0.45
N SER A 53 15.20 0.51 -0.97
CA SER A 53 16.01 0.51 -2.18
C SER A 53 15.11 0.67 -3.40
N SER A 54 15.70 1.12 -4.51
CA SER A 54 14.94 1.27 -5.74
C SER A 54 14.43 -0.08 -6.24
N VAL A 55 15.20 -1.14 -6.02
CA VAL A 55 14.78 -2.49 -6.41
C VAL A 55 13.55 -2.92 -5.62
N MET A 56 13.58 -2.72 -4.30
CA MET A 56 12.46 -3.11 -3.46
C MET A 56 11.22 -2.26 -3.75
N LEU A 57 11.41 -0.97 -4.00
CA LEU A 57 10.29 -0.10 -4.35
C LEU A 57 9.66 -0.52 -5.66
N SER A 58 10.48 -0.78 -6.67
CA SER A 58 9.98 -1.25 -7.97
C SER A 58 9.19 -2.54 -7.82
N LYS A 59 9.73 -3.48 -7.06
CA LYS A 59 9.06 -4.76 -6.86
C LYS A 59 7.74 -4.60 -6.14
N SER A 60 7.73 -3.80 -5.09
CA SER A 60 6.51 -3.58 -4.31
C SER A 60 5.43 -2.88 -5.13
N LEU A 61 5.83 -1.87 -5.92
CA LEU A 61 4.89 -1.18 -6.79
C LEU A 61 4.33 -2.10 -7.87
N GLU A 62 5.19 -2.96 -8.43
CA GLU A 62 4.74 -3.91 -9.43
C GLU A 62 3.71 -4.87 -8.88
N GLU A 63 3.93 -5.34 -7.65
CA GLU A 63 2.97 -6.23 -7.01
C GLU A 63 1.65 -5.53 -6.68
N LEU A 64 1.72 -4.27 -6.24
CA LEU A 64 0.52 -3.49 -5.98
C LEU A 64 -0.24 -3.19 -7.27
N GLU A 65 0.50 -2.99 -8.35
CA GLU A 65 -0.10 -2.78 -9.66
C GLU A 65 -0.84 -4.04 -10.12
N ARG A 66 -0.24 -5.21 -9.94
CA ARG A 66 -0.88 -6.48 -10.27
C ARG A 66 -2.12 -6.73 -9.43
N ALA A 67 -2.11 -6.26 -8.18
CA ALA A 67 -3.28 -6.36 -7.31
C ALA A 67 -4.34 -5.33 -7.63
N ARG A 68 -4.09 -4.46 -8.63
CA ARG A 68 -5.01 -3.42 -9.09
C ARG A 68 -5.26 -2.33 -8.06
N LEU A 69 -4.30 -2.13 -7.17
CA LEU A 69 -4.39 -1.07 -6.15
C LEU A 69 -3.67 0.19 -6.60
N VAL A 70 -2.69 0.06 -7.48
CA VAL A 70 -1.85 1.17 -7.93
C VAL A 70 -1.86 1.22 -9.45
N HIS A 71 -1.91 2.44 -9.95
CA HIS A 71 -1.82 2.73 -11.38
C HIS A 71 -0.46 3.35 -11.67
N ARG A 72 0.17 2.90 -12.74
CA ARG A 72 1.46 3.42 -13.19
C ARG A 72 1.26 4.09 -14.54
N GLU A 73 1.69 5.34 -14.64
CA GLU A 73 1.61 6.08 -15.89
C GLU A 73 3.01 6.49 -16.32
N GLN A 74 3.41 6.10 -17.51
CA GLN A 74 4.69 6.47 -18.06
C GLN A 74 4.51 7.48 -19.17
N TYR A 75 5.28 8.56 -19.10
CA TYR A 75 5.23 9.63 -20.09
C TYR A 75 6.48 9.57 -20.97
N PRO A 76 6.32 9.60 -22.29
CA PRO A 76 7.45 9.51 -23.23
C PRO A 76 8.18 10.84 -23.34
N GLU A 77 8.81 11.25 -22.26
CA GLU A 77 9.59 12.47 -22.17
C GLU A 77 11.07 12.12 -22.10
N ILE A 78 11.91 13.15 -22.19
CA ILE A 78 13.35 13.01 -22.02
C ILE A 78 13.78 13.96 -20.92
N PRO A 79 14.18 13.46 -19.74
CA PRO A 79 14.15 12.04 -19.35
C PRO A 79 12.73 11.52 -19.16
N PRO A 80 12.54 10.18 -19.24
CA PRO A 80 11.19 9.64 -19.08
C PRO A 80 10.67 9.87 -17.67
N ARG A 81 9.36 10.07 -17.58
CA ARG A 81 8.69 10.34 -16.32
C ARG A 81 7.71 9.22 -16.02
N VAL A 82 7.77 8.70 -14.81
CA VAL A 82 6.84 7.66 -14.35
C VAL A 82 6.13 8.17 -13.11
N GLU A 83 4.80 8.12 -13.14
CA GLU A 83 3.97 8.57 -12.04
C GLU A 83 3.11 7.45 -11.52
N TYR A 84 2.90 7.45 -10.22
CA TYR A 84 2.09 6.44 -9.54
C TYR A 84 0.93 7.09 -8.83
N SER A 85 -0.20 6.42 -8.86
CA SER A 85 -1.41 6.89 -8.18
C SER A 85 -2.21 5.68 -7.73
N LEU A 86 -3.16 5.92 -6.81
CA LEU A 86 -4.06 4.84 -6.41
C LEU A 86 -5.19 4.70 -7.42
N THR A 87 -5.58 3.46 -7.67
CA THR A 87 -6.80 3.19 -8.40
C THR A 87 -8.00 3.46 -7.49
N ALA A 88 -9.21 3.37 -8.03
CA ALA A 88 -10.40 3.49 -7.19
C ALA A 88 -10.39 2.43 -6.08
N LEU A 89 -9.99 1.21 -6.43
CA LEU A 89 -9.89 0.16 -5.43
C LEU A 89 -8.82 0.50 -4.38
N GLY A 90 -7.67 1.01 -4.83
CA GLY A 90 -6.61 1.42 -3.91
C GLY A 90 -7.07 2.52 -2.95
N ARG A 91 -7.85 3.49 -3.47
CA ARG A 91 -8.35 4.58 -2.62
C ARG A 91 -9.36 4.09 -1.59
N SER A 92 -10.03 3.00 -1.87
CA SER A 92 -11.02 2.46 -0.93
C SER A 92 -10.39 1.96 0.37
N ILE A 93 -9.05 1.82 0.41
CA ILE A 93 -8.38 1.41 1.63
C ILE A 93 -8.24 2.57 2.65
N ASP A 94 -8.52 3.80 2.23
CA ASP A 94 -8.31 4.98 3.06
C ASP A 94 -8.85 4.86 4.49
N PRO A 95 -10.13 4.52 4.71
CA PRO A 95 -10.62 4.48 6.09
C PRO A 95 -9.93 3.41 6.93
N TYR A 96 -9.48 2.34 6.30
CA TYR A 96 -8.81 1.27 7.03
C TYR A 96 -7.38 1.65 7.39
N LEU A 97 -6.70 2.39 6.52
CA LEU A 97 -5.37 2.90 6.84
C LEU A 97 -5.44 3.91 7.99
N ARG A 98 -6.45 4.76 7.99
CA ARG A 98 -6.62 5.73 9.08
C ARG A 98 -6.92 5.03 10.39
N ALA A 99 -7.79 4.02 10.36
CA ALA A 99 -8.09 3.24 11.55
C ALA A 99 -6.85 2.50 12.05
N LEU A 100 -6.06 1.96 11.13
CA LEU A 100 -4.82 1.29 11.50
C LEU A 100 -3.86 2.26 12.18
N GLY A 101 -3.75 3.49 11.66
CA GLY A 101 -2.92 4.51 12.26
C GLY A 101 -3.38 4.88 13.66
N GLU A 102 -4.68 5.01 13.86
CA GLU A 102 -5.23 5.30 15.18
C GLU A 102 -4.93 4.18 16.16
N TRP A 103 -5.12 2.96 15.73
CA TRP A 103 -4.78 1.82 16.58
C TRP A 103 -3.28 1.81 16.89
N GLY A 104 -2.46 2.15 15.89
CA GLY A 104 -1.02 2.20 16.09
C GLY A 104 -0.62 3.20 17.16
N MET A 105 -1.28 4.36 17.21
CA MET A 105 -1.01 5.34 18.25
C MET A 105 -1.40 4.81 19.62
N GLN A 106 -2.56 4.15 19.72
CA GLN A 106 -2.98 3.55 20.97
C GLN A 106 -2.01 2.47 21.43
N ALA A 107 -1.59 1.63 20.49
CA ALA A 107 -0.63 0.58 20.80
C ALA A 107 0.70 1.14 21.25
N TYR A 108 1.17 2.19 20.57
CA TYR A 108 2.41 2.83 20.94
C TYR A 108 2.35 3.35 22.38
N GLU A 109 1.29 4.06 22.71
CA GLU A 109 1.14 4.60 24.06
C GLU A 109 1.05 3.51 25.12
N ALA A 110 0.31 2.44 24.82
CA ALA A 110 0.17 1.34 25.76
C ALA A 110 1.50 0.63 25.98
N ILE A 111 2.27 0.43 24.92
CA ILE A 111 3.56 -0.24 25.03
C ILE A 111 4.57 0.63 25.75
N GLN A 112 4.56 1.93 25.50
CA GLN A 112 5.48 2.84 26.19
C GLN A 112 5.13 2.98 27.65
N ALA A 113 3.86 2.92 28.01
CA ALA A 113 3.42 3.04 29.39
C ALA A 113 3.72 1.77 30.20
N GLY A 114 3.73 0.63 29.54
CA GLY A 114 4.00 -0.65 30.20
C GLY A 114 5.47 -0.88 30.34
#